data_9ecffbb394dced5363367666eff8e1ee
#
_entry.id   9ecffbb394dced5363367666eff8e1ee
#
_cell.length_a   1.000
_cell.length_b   1.000
_cell.length_c   1.000
_cell.angle_alpha   90.00
_cell.angle_beta   90.00
_cell.angle_gamma   90.00
#
_symmetry.space_group_name_H-M   'P 1'
#
loop_
_entity.id
_entity.type
_entity.pdbx_description
1 polymer ?
#
loop_
_entity_poly.entity_id
_entity_poly.type
_entity_poly.pdbx_seq_one_letter_code
_entity_poly.pdbx_strand_id
1 'polypeptide(L)'
;MTTQLNSIESVNLSAKPVLRLWQQIKEDWIAHGRDWTKPGFRAVAVQRFGVWRMKIKPKLLRVPFSIIYRSLYRKIRNTYGIDLPYTVQLGRRVIIEHQSSIVVHGYSAIGDDCIIRQGVTIGNRYRERPLDCPKLGARVNVGAGAKILGNITIGDDVNIGANAVVLADIPARQTAVGIPAKIITSRNSN
;
A
#
# COMPACT_ATOMS: atom_id res chain seq x y z
N MET A 1 -6.28 -1.92 -43.11
CA MET A 1 -7.31 -2.33 -42.16
C MET A 1 -6.70 -2.18 -40.79
N THR A 2 -6.63 -1.05 -40.33
CA THR A 2 -7.41 -0.15 -39.44
C THR A 2 -7.65 -0.79 -38.08
N THR A 3 -6.83 -0.44 -37.10
CA THR A 3 -7.15 0.22 -35.82
C THR A 3 -8.11 -0.51 -34.90
N GLN A 4 -7.59 -1.02 -33.78
CA GLN A 4 -8.18 -0.82 -32.45
C GLN A 4 -7.05 -0.76 -31.41
N LEU A 5 -6.40 0.38 -31.33
CA LEU A 5 -5.76 0.92 -30.14
C LEU A 5 -6.82 1.79 -29.48
N ASN A 6 -7.21 1.45 -28.28
CA ASN A 6 -7.81 2.31 -27.25
C ASN A 6 -8.47 1.36 -26.25
N SER A 7 -8.26 1.45 -25.00
CA SER A 7 -8.05 2.56 -24.11
C SER A 7 -7.53 1.97 -22.79
N ILE A 8 -6.28 2.19 -22.51
CA ILE A 8 -5.82 2.16 -21.11
C ILE A 8 -6.32 3.48 -20.55
N GLU A 9 -7.47 3.48 -19.90
CA GLU A 9 -7.89 4.59 -19.06
C GLU A 9 -6.78 4.80 -18.01
N SER A 10 -6.02 5.86 -18.24
CA SER A 10 -5.12 6.44 -17.26
C SER A 10 -5.91 6.63 -15.97
N VAL A 11 -5.48 5.97 -14.90
CA VAL A 11 -5.98 6.19 -13.54
C VAL A 11 -5.89 7.71 -13.30
N ASN A 12 -7.02 8.37 -13.43
CA ASN A 12 -7.15 9.80 -13.22
C ASN A 12 -6.97 10.04 -11.71
N LEU A 13 -5.74 10.30 -11.30
CA LEU A 13 -5.43 10.88 -10.00
C LEU A 13 -5.94 12.33 -10.04
N SER A 14 -7.25 12.51 -10.05
CA SER A 14 -7.88 13.82 -9.90
C SER A 14 -7.18 14.50 -8.72
N ALA A 15 -6.75 15.75 -8.94
CA ALA A 15 -5.96 16.54 -8.01
C ALA A 15 -6.70 16.72 -6.67
N LYS A 16 -6.63 15.70 -5.81
CA LYS A 16 -7.15 15.76 -4.45
C LYS A 16 -6.34 16.81 -3.68
N PRO A 17 -6.98 17.63 -2.85
CA PRO A 17 -6.28 18.66 -2.09
C PRO A 17 -5.14 18.02 -1.27
N VAL A 18 -3.93 18.58 -1.41
CA VAL A 18 -2.76 18.13 -0.64
C VAL A 18 -2.99 18.45 0.83
N LEU A 19 -3.37 17.45 1.59
CA LEU A 19 -3.59 17.58 3.02
C LEU A 19 -2.28 17.90 3.76
N ARG A 20 -2.39 18.72 4.81
CA ARG A 20 -1.29 18.92 5.74
C ARG A 20 -1.02 17.62 6.51
N LEU A 21 0.22 17.43 6.96
CA LEU A 21 0.63 16.21 7.69
C LEU A 21 -0.36 15.82 8.81
N TRP A 22 -0.78 16.80 9.64
CA TRP A 22 -1.72 16.56 10.74
C TRP A 22 -3.09 16.09 10.29
N GLN A 23 -3.56 16.57 9.14
CA GLN A 23 -4.84 16.15 8.58
C GLN A 23 -4.75 14.69 8.11
N GLN A 24 -3.65 14.31 7.46
CA GLN A 24 -3.43 12.92 7.04
C GLN A 24 -3.34 11.98 8.25
N ILE A 25 -2.54 12.34 9.26
CA ILE A 25 -2.41 11.52 10.48
C ILE A 25 -3.75 11.39 11.21
N LYS A 26 -4.56 12.46 11.27
CA LYS A 26 -5.89 12.41 11.89
C LYS A 26 -6.83 11.47 11.13
N GLU A 27 -6.83 11.51 9.80
CA GLU A 27 -7.64 10.58 9.00
C GLU A 27 -7.19 9.13 9.20
N ASP A 28 -5.89 8.87 9.18
CA ASP A 28 -5.33 7.53 9.39
C ASP A 28 -5.65 7.03 10.82
N TRP A 29 -5.61 7.90 11.84
CA TRP A 29 -5.99 7.57 13.20
C TRP A 29 -7.48 7.19 13.32
N ILE A 30 -8.37 7.95 12.67
CA ILE A 30 -9.81 7.65 12.63
C ILE A 30 -10.04 6.30 11.93
N ALA A 31 -9.38 6.06 10.79
CA ALA A 31 -9.48 4.81 10.05
C ALA A 31 -9.04 3.59 10.88
N HIS A 32 -8.05 3.76 11.77
CA HIS A 32 -7.60 2.72 12.70
C HIS A 32 -8.44 2.62 13.99
N GLY A 33 -9.64 3.21 14.01
CA GLY A 33 -10.56 3.12 15.16
C GLY A 33 -10.19 4.03 16.32
N ARG A 34 -9.48 5.14 16.06
CA ARG A 34 -9.04 6.14 17.04
C ARG A 34 -8.11 5.58 18.13
N ASP A 35 -7.41 4.50 17.81
CA ASP A 35 -6.46 3.86 18.71
C ASP A 35 -5.02 4.10 18.26
N TRP A 36 -4.35 5.03 18.92
CA TRP A 36 -2.97 5.38 18.65
C TRP A 36 -1.95 4.31 19.09
N THR A 37 -2.40 3.30 19.86
CA THR A 37 -1.53 2.19 20.32
C THR A 37 -1.37 1.11 19.24
N LYS A 38 -2.27 1.06 18.25
CA LYS A 38 -2.21 0.08 17.16
C LYS A 38 -0.91 0.19 16.37
N PRO A 39 -0.16 -0.91 16.21
CA PRO A 39 1.07 -0.94 15.44
C PRO A 39 0.90 -0.49 13.99
N GLY A 40 -0.21 -0.85 13.35
CA GLY A 40 -0.54 -0.43 11.99
C GLY A 40 -0.67 1.08 11.84
N PHE A 41 -1.41 1.73 12.74
CA PHE A 41 -1.48 3.19 12.78
C PHE A 41 -0.10 3.84 12.94
N ARG A 42 0.71 3.32 13.87
CA ARG A 42 2.06 3.84 14.12
C ARG A 42 2.95 3.72 12.88
N ALA A 43 2.85 2.59 12.16
CA ALA A 43 3.60 2.38 10.92
C ALA A 43 3.21 3.41 9.84
N VAL A 44 1.90 3.61 9.63
CA VAL A 44 1.38 4.61 8.69
C VAL A 44 1.79 6.02 9.10
N ALA A 45 1.68 6.40 10.37
CA ALA A 45 2.08 7.72 10.87
C ALA A 45 3.58 7.99 10.65
N VAL A 46 4.44 6.98 10.89
CA VAL A 46 5.89 7.09 10.62
C VAL A 46 6.16 7.23 9.12
N GLN A 47 5.43 6.53 8.26
CA GLN A 47 5.51 6.69 6.81
C GLN A 47 5.13 8.11 6.38
N ARG A 48 4.02 8.68 6.89
CA ARG A 48 3.59 10.07 6.63
C ARG A 48 4.65 11.09 7.05
N PHE A 49 5.20 10.91 8.26
CA PHE A 49 6.31 11.74 8.74
C PHE A 49 7.53 11.64 7.81
N GLY A 50 7.83 10.42 7.34
CA GLY A 50 8.91 10.17 6.39
C GLY A 50 8.72 10.92 5.07
N VAL A 51 7.51 10.97 4.51
CA VAL A 51 7.17 11.73 3.31
C VAL A 51 7.26 13.25 3.57
N TRP A 52 6.66 13.70 4.68
CA TRP A 52 6.64 15.12 5.05
C TRP A 52 8.05 15.70 5.19
N ARG A 53 8.97 15.00 5.87
CA ARG A 53 10.34 15.48 6.07
C ARG A 53 11.09 15.74 4.75
N MET A 54 10.73 15.01 3.68
CA MET A 54 11.37 15.21 2.37
C MET A 54 11.01 16.54 1.72
N LYS A 55 9.92 17.20 2.18
CA LYS A 55 9.51 18.54 1.72
C LYS A 55 10.33 19.65 2.36
N ILE A 56 11.11 19.38 3.41
CA ILE A 56 11.95 20.38 4.10
C ILE A 56 13.13 20.75 3.21
N LYS A 57 13.21 22.01 2.85
CA LYS A 57 14.34 22.65 2.13
C LYS A 57 14.90 23.74 3.03
N PRO A 58 16.19 23.85 3.28
CA PRO A 58 17.35 23.16 2.74
C PRO A 58 17.65 21.80 3.39
N LYS A 59 18.56 21.04 2.76
CA LYS A 59 18.92 19.67 3.21
C LYS A 59 19.44 19.62 4.65
N LEU A 60 20.18 20.65 5.09
CA LEU A 60 20.75 20.71 6.45
C LEU A 60 19.67 20.69 7.53
N LEU A 61 18.57 21.44 7.34
CA LEU A 61 17.44 21.45 8.29
C LEU A 61 16.67 20.11 8.31
N ARG A 62 16.78 19.32 7.25
CA ARG A 62 16.15 18.01 7.16
C ARG A 62 16.89 16.91 7.91
N VAL A 63 18.20 17.11 8.20
CA VAL A 63 19.04 16.08 8.84
C VAL A 63 18.46 15.57 10.15
N PRO A 64 18.12 16.42 11.15
CA PRO A 64 17.58 15.94 12.44
C PRO A 64 16.30 15.14 12.26
N PHE A 65 15.37 15.58 11.39
CA PHE A 65 14.14 14.85 11.10
C PHE A 65 14.42 13.52 10.40
N SER A 66 15.48 13.43 9.61
CA SER A 66 15.90 12.19 8.96
C SER A 66 16.45 11.17 9.94
N ILE A 67 17.17 11.62 10.97
CA ILE A 67 17.67 10.77 12.07
C ILE A 67 16.47 10.23 12.87
N ILE A 68 15.53 11.09 13.25
CA ILE A 68 14.29 10.71 13.95
C ILE A 68 13.51 9.68 13.12
N TYR A 69 13.27 9.96 11.83
CA TYR A 69 12.57 9.03 10.95
C TYR A 69 13.25 7.66 10.92
N ARG A 70 14.57 7.61 10.72
CA ARG A 70 15.32 6.34 10.66
C ARG A 70 15.18 5.53 11.94
N SER A 71 15.21 6.20 13.10
CA SER A 71 15.04 5.56 14.40
C SER A 71 13.63 5.00 14.57
N LEU A 72 12.60 5.80 14.27
CA LEU A 72 11.20 5.39 14.34
C LEU A 72 10.89 4.25 13.37
N TYR A 73 11.32 4.37 12.11
CA TYR A 73 11.15 3.35 11.09
C TYR A 73 11.79 2.01 11.50
N ARG A 74 13.05 2.06 12.00
CA ARG A 74 13.75 0.88 12.50
C ARG A 74 13.00 0.24 13.68
N LYS A 75 12.49 1.05 14.62
CA LYS A 75 11.67 0.58 15.74
C LYS A 75 10.40 -0.12 15.24
N ILE A 76 9.64 0.49 14.33
CA ILE A 76 8.42 -0.11 13.75
C ILE A 76 8.74 -1.45 13.08
N ARG A 77 9.76 -1.46 12.20
CA ARG A 77 10.15 -2.67 11.48
C ARG A 77 10.59 -3.80 12.41
N ASN A 78 11.45 -3.49 13.39
CA ASN A 78 12.04 -4.52 14.25
C ASN A 78 11.09 -4.97 15.37
N THR A 79 10.21 -4.08 15.87
CA THR A 79 9.29 -4.43 16.96
C THR A 79 7.98 -5.02 16.45
N TYR A 80 7.46 -4.49 15.34
CA TYR A 80 6.14 -4.89 14.84
C TYR A 80 6.18 -5.74 13.57
N GLY A 81 7.37 -5.90 12.95
CA GLY A 81 7.51 -6.63 11.68
C GLY A 81 6.77 -5.97 10.52
N ILE A 82 6.66 -4.64 10.53
CA ILE A 82 6.02 -3.86 9.45
C ILE A 82 7.10 -3.05 8.73
N ASP A 83 7.43 -3.46 7.51
CA ASP A 83 8.37 -2.77 6.62
C ASP A 83 7.58 -1.93 5.61
N LEU A 84 7.35 -0.64 5.95
CA LEU A 84 6.62 0.33 5.15
C LEU A 84 7.47 1.60 4.98
N PRO A 85 8.39 1.66 4.01
CA PRO A 85 9.26 2.81 3.82
C PRO A 85 8.50 4.02 3.27
N TYR A 86 9.01 5.23 3.53
CA TYR A 86 8.40 6.49 3.08
C TYR A 86 8.32 6.63 1.55
N THR A 87 9.08 5.84 0.81
CA THR A 87 9.10 5.84 -0.66
C THR A 87 7.87 5.18 -1.27
N VAL A 88 7.14 4.36 -0.51
CA VAL A 88 5.85 3.82 -0.94
C VAL A 88 4.88 4.95 -1.20
N GLN A 89 4.24 4.94 -2.37
CA GLN A 89 3.12 5.82 -2.66
C GLN A 89 1.89 5.30 -1.91
N LEU A 90 1.58 5.92 -0.77
CA LEU A 90 0.51 5.48 0.11
C LEU A 90 -0.68 6.44 0.04
N GLY A 91 -1.82 5.94 -0.39
CA GLY A 91 -3.10 6.64 -0.44
C GLY A 91 -3.61 7.03 0.95
N ARG A 92 -4.77 7.64 1.01
CA ARG A 92 -5.40 8.10 2.25
C ARG A 92 -6.11 6.96 2.95
N ARG A 93 -6.17 7.01 4.29
CA ARG A 93 -6.92 6.06 5.15
C ARG A 93 -6.59 4.59 4.89
N VAL A 94 -5.34 4.31 4.49
CA VAL A 94 -4.87 2.92 4.37
C VAL A 94 -4.76 2.33 5.77
N ILE A 95 -5.40 1.17 5.95
CA ILE A 95 -5.45 0.47 7.23
C ILE A 95 -4.48 -0.71 7.18
N ILE A 96 -3.61 -0.79 8.19
CA ILE A 96 -2.81 -1.99 8.45
C ILE A 96 -3.44 -2.68 9.67
N GLU A 97 -4.15 -3.78 9.39
CA GLU A 97 -4.72 -4.63 10.43
C GLU A 97 -3.69 -5.65 10.89
N HIS A 98 -3.49 -5.69 12.19
CA HIS A 98 -2.51 -6.54 12.85
C HIS A 98 -1.06 -6.16 12.50
N GLN A 99 -0.12 -6.80 13.14
CA GLN A 99 1.31 -6.65 12.89
C GLN A 99 1.90 -7.99 12.44
N SER A 100 3.18 -7.96 12.11
CA SER A 100 4.01 -9.10 11.77
C SER A 100 4.06 -9.43 10.28
N SER A 101 5.31 -9.52 9.81
CA SER A 101 5.67 -9.99 8.47
C SER A 101 4.99 -9.23 7.31
N ILE A 102 4.71 -7.94 7.50
CA ILE A 102 4.20 -7.07 6.43
C ILE A 102 5.39 -6.39 5.76
N VAL A 103 5.54 -6.61 4.46
CA VAL A 103 6.63 -6.03 3.67
C VAL A 103 6.06 -5.34 2.44
N VAL A 104 6.29 -4.04 2.33
CA VAL A 104 5.89 -3.25 1.16
C VAL A 104 7.13 -2.64 0.52
N HIS A 105 7.40 -3.01 -0.71
CA HIS A 105 8.56 -2.49 -1.44
C HIS A 105 8.39 -1.01 -1.78
N GLY A 106 9.48 -0.23 -1.67
CA GLY A 106 9.46 1.23 -1.75
C GLY A 106 8.96 1.84 -3.06
N TYR A 107 8.88 1.07 -4.14
CA TYR A 107 8.32 1.49 -5.43
C TYR A 107 6.89 1.04 -5.66
N SER A 108 6.27 0.40 -4.68
CA SER A 108 4.84 0.03 -4.76
C SER A 108 3.94 1.25 -4.56
N ALA A 109 2.74 1.19 -5.15
CA ALA A 109 1.69 2.17 -4.94
C ALA A 109 0.46 1.48 -4.35
N ILE A 110 -0.16 2.12 -3.35
CA ILE A 110 -1.37 1.63 -2.66
C ILE A 110 -2.37 2.78 -2.65
N GLY A 111 -3.54 2.55 -3.20
CA GLY A 111 -4.61 3.54 -3.29
C GLY A 111 -5.28 3.84 -1.95
N ASP A 112 -6.27 4.72 -1.99
CA ASP A 112 -7.04 5.14 -0.82
C ASP A 112 -7.86 3.99 -0.25
N ASP A 113 -8.10 4.01 1.06
CA ASP A 113 -9.03 3.12 1.78
C ASP A 113 -8.71 1.61 1.65
N CYS A 114 -7.45 1.27 1.32
CA CYS A 114 -7.02 -0.12 1.27
C CYS A 114 -6.83 -0.70 2.67
N ILE A 115 -7.06 -2.02 2.78
CA ILE A 115 -6.83 -2.79 4.01
C ILE A 115 -5.76 -3.83 3.75
N ILE A 116 -4.71 -3.85 4.58
CA ILE A 116 -3.59 -4.78 4.49
C ILE A 116 -3.46 -5.52 5.81
N ARG A 117 -3.40 -6.86 5.74
CA ARG A 117 -3.29 -7.71 6.93
C ARG A 117 -1.88 -8.26 7.13
N GLN A 118 -1.66 -8.92 8.26
CA GLN A 118 -0.40 -9.55 8.62
C GLN A 118 0.09 -10.53 7.54
N GLY A 119 1.40 -10.69 7.43
CA GLY A 119 2.02 -11.62 6.50
C GLY A 119 2.00 -11.21 5.03
N VAL A 120 1.42 -10.05 4.69
CA VAL A 120 1.32 -9.57 3.31
C VAL A 120 2.68 -9.11 2.78
N THR A 121 2.99 -9.50 1.55
CA THR A 121 4.14 -8.98 0.80
C THR A 121 3.67 -8.30 -0.48
N ILE A 122 4.05 -7.04 -0.68
CA ILE A 122 3.80 -6.28 -1.91
C ILE A 122 5.15 -5.80 -2.44
N GLY A 123 5.57 -6.29 -3.61
CA GLY A 123 6.89 -5.92 -4.11
C GLY A 123 7.26 -6.51 -5.46
N ASN A 124 8.53 -6.37 -5.80
CA ASN A 124 9.08 -6.90 -7.03
C ASN A 124 9.18 -8.44 -6.99
N ARG A 125 9.07 -9.07 -8.14
CA ARG A 125 9.19 -10.51 -8.30
C ARG A 125 10.66 -10.94 -8.50
N TYR A 126 11.44 -10.11 -9.17
CA TYR A 126 12.82 -10.41 -9.54
C TYR A 126 13.76 -9.34 -8.99
N ARG A 127 14.89 -9.76 -8.44
CA ARG A 127 15.89 -8.85 -7.86
C ARG A 127 16.46 -7.88 -8.89
N GLU A 128 16.61 -8.35 -10.14
CA GLU A 128 17.16 -7.58 -11.27
C GLU A 128 16.21 -6.51 -11.77
N ARG A 129 14.94 -6.55 -11.36
CA ARG A 129 13.89 -5.60 -11.73
C ARG A 129 13.27 -4.94 -10.51
N PRO A 130 14.02 -4.11 -9.79
CA PRO A 130 13.54 -3.53 -8.51
C PRO A 130 12.38 -2.54 -8.69
N LEU A 131 12.17 -2.01 -9.90
CA LEU A 131 11.08 -1.08 -10.20
C LEU A 131 9.77 -1.79 -10.57
N ASP A 132 9.81 -3.08 -10.85
CA ASP A 132 8.63 -3.89 -11.20
C ASP A 132 7.82 -4.20 -9.95
N CYS A 133 7.11 -3.19 -9.45
CA CYS A 133 6.34 -3.28 -8.22
C CYS A 133 4.84 -3.03 -8.45
N PRO A 134 3.98 -3.68 -7.64
CA PRO A 134 2.54 -3.60 -7.80
C PRO A 134 1.97 -2.19 -7.58
N LYS A 135 0.89 -1.91 -8.31
CA LYS A 135 0.04 -0.74 -8.11
C LYS A 135 -1.36 -1.20 -7.73
N LEU A 136 -1.79 -0.86 -6.53
CA LEU A 136 -3.12 -1.16 -6.03
C LEU A 136 -4.01 0.08 -6.17
N GLY A 137 -5.19 -0.10 -6.71
CA GLY A 137 -6.25 0.90 -6.75
C GLY A 137 -6.82 1.21 -5.37
N ALA A 138 -7.95 1.89 -5.33
CA ALA A 138 -8.63 2.25 -4.10
C ALA A 138 -9.46 1.08 -3.53
N ARG A 139 -9.65 1.04 -2.21
CA ARG A 139 -10.53 0.08 -1.50
C ARG A 139 -10.18 -1.39 -1.76
N VAL A 140 -8.91 -1.66 -2.05
CA VAL A 140 -8.41 -3.04 -2.19
C VAL A 140 -8.31 -3.67 -0.80
N ASN A 141 -8.91 -4.84 -0.64
CA ASN A 141 -8.87 -5.62 0.59
C ASN A 141 -7.89 -6.79 0.44
N VAL A 142 -6.75 -6.71 1.12
CA VAL A 142 -5.69 -7.71 1.02
C VAL A 142 -5.74 -8.66 2.20
N GLY A 143 -6.08 -9.93 1.92
CA GLY A 143 -6.15 -11.00 2.92
C GLY A 143 -4.80 -11.32 3.54
N ALA A 144 -4.84 -11.86 4.76
CA ALA A 144 -3.64 -12.22 5.52
C ALA A 144 -2.73 -13.17 4.72
N GLY A 145 -1.41 -12.93 4.77
CA GLY A 145 -0.44 -13.79 4.10
C GLY A 145 -0.34 -13.64 2.58
N ALA A 146 -1.18 -12.83 1.94
CA ALA A 146 -1.16 -12.67 0.48
C ALA A 146 0.18 -12.12 -0.03
N LYS A 147 0.59 -12.55 -1.22
CA LYS A 147 1.80 -12.11 -1.92
C LYS A 147 1.39 -11.49 -3.26
N ILE A 148 1.67 -10.20 -3.43
CA ILE A 148 1.35 -9.44 -4.64
C ILE A 148 2.68 -9.01 -5.26
N LEU A 149 3.07 -9.64 -6.37
CA LEU A 149 4.45 -9.57 -6.85
C LEU A 149 4.55 -9.22 -8.32
N GLY A 150 5.43 -8.28 -8.65
CA GLY A 150 5.78 -7.89 -10.01
C GLY A 150 5.13 -6.58 -10.45
N ASN A 151 5.37 -6.18 -11.68
CA ASN A 151 4.77 -4.98 -12.29
C ASN A 151 3.34 -5.28 -12.71
N ILE A 152 2.43 -5.31 -11.75
CA ILE A 152 1.02 -5.66 -11.94
C ILE A 152 0.11 -4.56 -11.37
N THR A 153 -1.08 -4.48 -11.92
CA THR A 153 -2.12 -3.54 -11.51
C THR A 153 -3.29 -4.29 -10.90
N ILE A 154 -3.67 -3.89 -9.68
CA ILE A 154 -4.86 -4.37 -8.99
C ILE A 154 -5.89 -3.24 -9.03
N GLY A 155 -7.03 -3.50 -9.67
CA GLY A 155 -8.09 -2.50 -9.81
C GLY A 155 -8.75 -2.11 -8.48
N ASP A 156 -9.61 -1.09 -8.54
CA ASP A 156 -10.38 -0.65 -7.39
C ASP A 156 -11.34 -1.75 -6.89
N ASP A 157 -11.63 -1.74 -5.59
CA ASP A 157 -12.61 -2.65 -4.96
C ASP A 157 -12.27 -4.15 -5.11
N VAL A 158 -11.01 -4.50 -5.36
CA VAL A 158 -10.57 -5.89 -5.46
C VAL A 158 -10.43 -6.50 -4.07
N ASN A 159 -10.89 -7.77 -3.94
CA ASN A 159 -10.64 -8.59 -2.77
C ASN A 159 -9.59 -9.67 -3.09
N ILE A 160 -8.50 -9.69 -2.32
CA ILE A 160 -7.46 -10.70 -2.41
C ILE A 160 -7.59 -11.64 -1.23
N GLY A 161 -7.81 -12.93 -1.51
CA GLY A 161 -7.96 -13.93 -0.46
C GLY A 161 -6.71 -14.15 0.37
N ALA A 162 -6.88 -14.69 1.57
CA ALA A 162 -5.75 -15.04 2.43
C ALA A 162 -4.81 -16.04 1.72
N ASN A 163 -3.49 -15.84 1.90
CA ASN A 163 -2.42 -16.63 1.30
C ASN A 163 -2.44 -16.70 -0.24
N ALA A 164 -3.20 -15.86 -0.92
CA ALA A 164 -3.18 -15.80 -2.38
C ALA A 164 -1.83 -15.28 -2.89
N VAL A 165 -1.35 -15.84 -4.01
CA VAL A 165 -0.14 -15.39 -4.71
C VAL A 165 -0.53 -14.77 -6.03
N VAL A 166 -0.57 -13.44 -6.07
CA VAL A 166 -1.01 -12.64 -7.22
C VAL A 166 0.20 -12.27 -8.08
N LEU A 167 0.19 -12.72 -9.33
CA LEU A 167 1.29 -12.58 -10.28
C LEU A 167 0.85 -11.94 -11.62
N ALA A 168 -0.42 -11.54 -11.72
CA ALA A 168 -1.01 -10.91 -12.90
C ALA A 168 -2.01 -9.83 -12.48
N ASP A 169 -2.36 -8.97 -13.43
CA ASP A 169 -3.34 -7.90 -13.22
C ASP A 169 -4.70 -8.47 -12.80
N ILE A 170 -5.39 -7.73 -11.93
CA ILE A 170 -6.75 -8.05 -11.49
C ILE A 170 -7.66 -6.85 -11.80
N PRO A 171 -8.67 -7.01 -12.66
CA PRO A 171 -9.64 -5.95 -12.94
C PRO A 171 -10.41 -5.52 -11.67
N ALA A 172 -10.93 -4.29 -11.69
CA ALA A 172 -11.70 -3.76 -10.58
C ALA A 172 -12.90 -4.64 -10.18
N ARG A 173 -13.24 -4.62 -8.89
CA ARG A 173 -14.40 -5.34 -8.33
C ARG A 173 -14.35 -6.86 -8.44
N GLN A 174 -13.18 -7.43 -8.63
CA GLN A 174 -12.98 -8.87 -8.68
C GLN A 174 -12.48 -9.42 -7.34
N THR A 175 -12.65 -10.72 -7.15
CA THR A 175 -12.05 -11.47 -6.05
C THR A 175 -11.03 -12.45 -6.63
N ALA A 176 -9.80 -12.46 -6.07
CA ALA A 176 -8.75 -13.36 -6.51
C ALA A 176 -8.25 -14.20 -5.33
N VAL A 177 -8.16 -15.52 -5.53
CA VAL A 177 -7.77 -16.50 -4.52
C VAL A 177 -6.86 -17.58 -5.07
N GLY A 178 -6.06 -18.19 -4.23
CA GLY A 178 -5.24 -19.36 -4.56
C GLY A 178 -3.79 -19.07 -4.93
N ILE A 179 -3.05 -20.12 -5.29
CA ILE A 179 -1.62 -20.11 -5.62
C ILE A 179 -1.39 -20.91 -6.92
N PRO A 180 -1.11 -20.25 -8.06
CA PRO A 180 -1.24 -18.80 -8.30
C PRO A 180 -2.70 -18.35 -8.20
N ALA A 181 -2.90 -17.06 -7.85
CA ALA A 181 -4.24 -16.52 -7.68
C ALA A 181 -5.03 -16.52 -9.00
N LYS A 182 -6.29 -16.95 -8.90
CA LYS A 182 -7.26 -16.91 -9.99
C LYS A 182 -8.45 -16.07 -9.59
N ILE A 183 -9.01 -15.35 -10.56
CA ILE A 183 -10.25 -14.59 -10.35
C ILE A 183 -11.39 -15.58 -10.18
N ILE A 184 -12.15 -15.42 -9.11
CA ILE A 184 -13.39 -16.15 -8.89
C ILE A 184 -14.58 -15.23 -9.19
N THR A 185 -15.46 -15.69 -10.06
CA THR A 185 -16.74 -15.01 -10.27
C THR A 185 -17.58 -15.24 -9.01
N SER A 186 -18.05 -14.17 -8.35
CA SER A 186 -19.03 -14.34 -7.28
C SER A 186 -20.25 -15.07 -7.89
N ARG A 187 -20.55 -16.27 -7.43
CA ARG A 187 -21.86 -16.85 -7.69
C ARG A 187 -22.85 -15.89 -7.04
N ASN A 188 -23.72 -15.28 -7.85
CA ASN A 188 -24.86 -14.56 -7.32
C ASN A 188 -25.59 -15.52 -6.37
N SER A 189 -25.51 -15.24 -5.06
CA SER A 189 -26.40 -15.87 -4.10
C SER A 189 -27.80 -15.34 -4.39
N ASN A 190 -28.58 -16.16 -5.07
CA ASN A 190 -30.03 -15.98 -5.13
C ASN A 190 -30.62 -16.09 -3.73
#